data_2f9d28e7fc5477e468e4ffd38800785e
#
_entry.id   2f9d28e7fc5477e468e4ffd38800785e
#
_cell.length_a   1.000
_cell.length_b   1.000
_cell.length_c   1.000
_cell.angle_alpha   90.00
_cell.angle_beta   90.00
_cell.angle_gamma   90.00
#
_symmetry.space_group_name_H-M   'P 1'
#
loop_
_entity.id
_entity.type
_entity.pdbx_description
1 polymer ?
#
loop_
_entity_poly.entity_id
_entity_poly.type
_entity_poly.pdbx_seq_one_letter_code
_entity_poly.pdbx_strand_id
1 'polypeptide(L)'
;MDLDILKQEIEILIRKNNFQTLRYELFNEQSNLPWATHLFYRDNKFMVNSRDERSYVVGVTWEYDTINEAIDKFMSILQQTIDAEHLASELGFSHPYSSPLWDEDKK
;
A
#
# COMPACT_ATOMS: atom_id res chain seq x y z
N MET A 1 5.84 -22.36 -2.25
CA MET A 1 5.95 -20.95 -2.63
C MET A 1 6.76 -20.23 -1.57
N ASP A 2 7.73 -19.44 -1.98
CA ASP A 2 8.60 -18.72 -1.06
C ASP A 2 8.15 -17.26 -0.96
N LEU A 3 7.45 -16.93 0.12
CA LEU A 3 6.93 -15.57 0.33
C LEU A 3 8.05 -14.56 0.60
N ASP A 4 9.18 -15.00 1.15
CA ASP A 4 10.29 -14.09 1.40
C ASP A 4 10.92 -13.62 0.08
N ILE A 5 11.04 -14.51 -0.90
CA ILE A 5 11.53 -14.13 -2.22
C ILE A 5 10.55 -13.18 -2.91
N LEU A 6 9.25 -13.48 -2.84
CA LEU A 6 8.23 -12.60 -3.40
C LEU A 6 8.26 -11.23 -2.74
N LYS A 7 8.42 -11.19 -1.42
CA LYS A 7 8.49 -9.93 -0.70
C LYS A 7 9.66 -9.07 -1.20
N GLN A 8 10.84 -9.69 -1.37
CA GLN A 8 12.02 -8.98 -1.87
C GLN A 8 11.79 -8.42 -3.27
N GLU A 9 11.18 -9.20 -4.15
CA GLU A 9 10.89 -8.77 -5.51
C GLU A 9 9.91 -7.60 -5.53
N ILE A 10 8.88 -7.65 -4.69
CA ILE A 10 7.90 -6.58 -4.60
C ILE A 10 8.53 -5.31 -4.01
N GLU A 11 9.41 -5.46 -3.03
CA GLU A 11 10.11 -4.32 -2.46
C GLU A 11 11.01 -3.63 -3.48
N ILE A 12 11.59 -4.38 -4.40
CA ILE A 12 12.37 -3.80 -5.51
C ILE A 12 11.43 -2.95 -6.39
N LEU A 13 10.25 -3.46 -6.71
CA LEU A 13 9.28 -2.70 -7.50
C LEU A 13 8.83 -1.43 -6.77
N ILE A 14 8.61 -1.52 -5.47
CA ILE A 14 8.20 -0.37 -4.66
C ILE A 14 9.27 0.72 -4.74
N ARG A 15 10.53 0.36 -4.57
CA ARG A 15 11.63 1.34 -4.65
C ARG A 15 11.81 1.89 -6.06
N LYS A 16 11.66 1.04 -7.06
CA LYS A 16 11.79 1.44 -8.45
C LYS A 16 10.75 2.52 -8.82
N ASN A 17 9.59 2.48 -8.19
CA ASN A 17 8.53 3.46 -8.41
C ASN A 17 8.55 4.60 -7.40
N ASN A 18 9.55 4.64 -6.54
CA ASN A 18 9.69 5.67 -5.50
C ASN A 18 8.51 5.67 -4.50
N PHE A 19 8.00 4.48 -4.17
CA PHE A 19 6.88 4.31 -3.24
C PHE A 19 7.29 3.91 -1.84
N GLN A 20 8.61 3.83 -1.56
CA GLN A 20 9.11 3.26 -0.29
C GLN A 20 8.74 4.07 0.95
N THR A 21 8.32 5.33 0.80
CA THR A 21 7.88 6.14 1.93
C THR A 21 6.40 5.99 2.24
N LEU A 22 5.67 5.26 1.39
CA LEU A 22 4.27 4.95 1.65
C LEU A 22 4.19 3.85 2.71
N ARG A 23 3.09 3.83 3.45
CA ARG A 23 2.88 2.76 4.43
C ARG A 23 2.29 1.54 3.75
N TYR A 24 2.99 0.43 3.86
CA TYR A 24 2.53 -0.83 3.28
C TYR A 24 3.04 -2.00 4.11
N GLU A 25 2.38 -3.13 3.97
CA GLU A 25 2.82 -4.38 4.57
C GLU A 25 2.71 -5.50 3.55
N LEU A 26 3.75 -6.33 3.49
CA LEU A 26 3.83 -7.46 2.59
C LEU A 26 3.87 -8.74 3.39
N PHE A 27 2.86 -9.61 3.18
CA PHE A 27 2.77 -10.93 3.82
C PHE A 27 2.83 -10.85 5.34
N ASN A 28 2.20 -9.83 5.91
CA ASN A 28 2.13 -9.61 7.35
C ASN A 28 0.75 -9.02 7.70
N GLU A 29 -0.29 -9.83 7.52
CA GLU A 29 -1.66 -9.36 7.74
C GLU A 29 -1.96 -9.04 9.20
N GLN A 30 -1.11 -9.47 10.13
CA GLN A 30 -1.26 -9.20 11.55
C GLN A 30 -0.73 -7.82 11.96
N SER A 31 -0.09 -7.11 11.05
CA SER A 31 0.45 -5.79 11.35
C SER A 31 -0.65 -4.80 11.74
N ASN A 32 -0.36 -3.97 12.72
CA ASN A 32 -1.25 -2.90 13.17
C ASN A 32 -0.84 -1.52 12.64
N LEU A 33 -0.02 -1.50 11.59
CA LEU A 33 0.43 -0.23 11.00
C LEU A 33 -0.77 0.54 10.46
N PRO A 34 -1.05 1.77 10.98
CA PRO A 34 -2.18 2.56 10.49
C PRO A 34 -1.97 3.02 9.06
N TRP A 35 -3.05 3.14 8.32
CA TRP A 35 -3.06 3.69 6.95
C TRP A 35 -2.23 2.89 5.95
N ALA A 36 -2.00 1.60 6.22
CA ALA A 36 -1.18 0.76 5.36
C ALA A 36 -1.99 0.06 4.29
N THR A 37 -1.38 -0.13 3.12
CA THR A 37 -1.90 -1.00 2.07
C THR A 37 -1.25 -2.36 2.24
N HIS A 38 -2.07 -3.40 2.30
CA HIS A 38 -1.61 -4.76 2.55
C HIS A 38 -1.68 -5.63 1.31
N LEU A 39 -0.67 -6.45 1.10
CA LEU A 39 -0.70 -7.57 0.18
C LEU A 39 -0.30 -8.80 0.97
N PHE A 40 -1.15 -9.81 1.03
CA PHE A 40 -0.91 -11.01 1.83
C PHE A 40 -1.49 -12.25 1.16
N TYR A 41 -1.18 -13.42 1.70
CA TYR A 41 -1.60 -14.70 1.15
C TYR A 41 -2.37 -15.45 2.22
N ARG A 42 -3.60 -15.85 1.91
CA ARG A 42 -4.46 -16.58 2.83
C ARG A 42 -5.45 -17.42 2.04
N ASP A 43 -5.67 -18.65 2.49
CA ASP A 43 -6.65 -19.56 1.86
C ASP A 43 -6.39 -19.75 0.36
N ASN A 44 -5.11 -19.90 0.00
CA ASN A 44 -4.66 -20.13 -1.38
C ASN A 44 -4.95 -18.96 -2.33
N LYS A 45 -5.12 -17.76 -1.79
CA LYS A 45 -5.37 -16.56 -2.57
C LYS A 45 -4.41 -15.46 -2.18
N PHE A 46 -4.04 -14.64 -3.15
CA PHE A 46 -3.35 -13.38 -2.86
C PHE A 46 -4.38 -12.30 -2.64
N MET A 47 -4.24 -11.58 -1.54
CA MET A 47 -5.23 -10.61 -1.10
C MET A 47 -4.62 -9.23 -0.96
N VAL A 48 -5.41 -8.21 -1.32
CA VAL A 48 -4.99 -6.81 -1.22
C VAL A 48 -6.11 -6.02 -0.54
N ASN A 49 -5.75 -5.24 0.48
CA ASN A 49 -6.71 -4.31 1.08
C ASN A 49 -5.98 -3.10 1.66
N SER A 50 -6.75 -2.14 2.12
CA SER A 50 -6.24 -0.93 2.78
C SER A 50 -6.77 -0.88 4.20
N ARG A 51 -6.03 -0.22 5.08
CA ARG A 51 -6.38 -0.08 6.50
C ARG A 51 -6.52 1.39 6.86
N ASP A 52 -7.32 1.66 7.90
CA ASP A 52 -7.55 3.02 8.41
C ASP A 52 -6.59 3.34 9.57
N GLU A 53 -6.90 4.42 10.32
CA GLU A 53 -6.05 4.86 11.42
C GLU A 53 -5.97 3.86 12.57
N ARG A 54 -6.89 2.90 12.62
CA ARG A 54 -6.91 1.84 13.64
C ARG A 54 -6.48 0.49 13.07
N SER A 55 -6.00 0.49 11.83
CA SER A 55 -5.61 -0.72 11.11
C SER A 55 -6.80 -1.65 10.82
N TYR A 56 -8.01 -1.11 10.75
CA TYR A 56 -9.17 -1.86 10.29
C TYR A 56 -9.27 -1.78 8.78
N VAL A 57 -9.74 -2.87 8.18
CA VAL A 57 -9.91 -2.93 6.72
C VAL A 57 -10.95 -1.92 6.27
N VAL A 58 -10.60 -1.12 5.28
CA VAL A 58 -11.49 -0.12 4.68
C VAL A 58 -11.99 -0.65 3.33
N GLY A 59 -13.30 -0.71 3.19
CA GLY A 59 -13.90 -1.18 1.94
C GLY A 59 -13.73 -2.67 1.76
N VAL A 60 -13.37 -3.08 0.54
CA VAL A 60 -13.29 -4.50 0.18
C VAL A 60 -11.87 -5.03 0.26
N THR A 61 -11.77 -6.35 0.42
CA THR A 61 -10.51 -7.06 0.21
C THR A 61 -10.60 -7.73 -1.15
N TRP A 62 -9.66 -7.40 -2.04
CA TRP A 62 -9.59 -8.01 -3.36
C TRP A 62 -8.82 -9.33 -3.27
N GLU A 63 -9.30 -10.35 -3.98
CA GLU A 63 -8.71 -11.68 -3.99
C GLU A 63 -8.29 -12.05 -5.39
N TYR A 64 -7.08 -12.60 -5.52
CA TYR A 64 -6.52 -12.99 -6.81
C TYR A 64 -5.88 -14.36 -6.75
N ASP A 65 -5.96 -15.09 -7.85
CA ASP A 65 -5.33 -16.39 -7.96
C ASP A 65 -3.82 -16.30 -8.22
N THR A 66 -3.39 -15.21 -8.85
CA THR A 66 -1.98 -15.05 -9.22
C THR A 66 -1.36 -13.86 -8.51
N ILE A 67 -0.06 -13.98 -8.24
CA ILE A 67 0.70 -12.89 -7.62
C ILE A 67 0.77 -11.66 -8.52
N ASN A 68 0.86 -11.86 -9.84
CA ASN A 68 0.97 -10.73 -10.76
C ASN A 68 -0.27 -9.84 -10.71
N GLU A 69 -1.45 -10.44 -10.67
CA GLU A 69 -2.70 -9.69 -10.54
C GLU A 69 -2.75 -8.90 -9.22
N ALA A 70 -2.31 -9.55 -8.14
CA ALA A 70 -2.29 -8.91 -6.83
C ALA A 70 -1.30 -7.76 -6.77
N ILE A 71 -0.12 -7.93 -7.37
CA ILE A 71 0.89 -6.87 -7.44
C ILE A 71 0.34 -5.67 -8.21
N ASP A 72 -0.32 -5.90 -9.35
CA ASP A 72 -0.88 -4.83 -10.14
C ASP A 72 -1.89 -4.02 -9.32
N LYS A 73 -2.76 -4.71 -8.58
CA LYS A 73 -3.74 -4.02 -7.73
C LYS A 73 -3.08 -3.28 -6.58
N PHE A 74 -2.11 -3.92 -5.94
CA PHE A 74 -1.38 -3.32 -4.83
C PHE A 74 -0.67 -2.04 -5.26
N MET A 75 0.07 -2.08 -6.38
CA MET A 75 0.77 -0.91 -6.89
C MET A 75 -0.21 0.19 -7.33
N SER A 76 -1.34 -0.19 -7.89
CA SER A 76 -2.40 0.75 -8.26
C SER A 76 -2.94 1.50 -7.04
N ILE A 77 -3.15 0.80 -5.93
CA ILE A 77 -3.63 1.44 -4.70
C ILE A 77 -2.58 2.39 -4.13
N LEU A 78 -1.30 2.01 -4.18
CA LEU A 78 -0.23 2.91 -3.75
C LEU A 78 -0.21 4.19 -4.59
N GLN A 79 -0.38 4.08 -5.90
CA GLN A 79 -0.45 5.25 -6.76
C GLN A 79 -1.69 6.10 -6.46
N GLN A 80 -2.82 5.47 -6.23
CA GLN A 80 -4.04 6.18 -5.86
C GLN A 80 -3.88 6.94 -4.55
N THR A 81 -3.12 6.38 -3.60
CA THR A 81 -2.82 7.07 -2.35
C THR A 81 -2.06 8.37 -2.61
N ILE A 82 -1.06 8.32 -3.47
CA ILE A 82 -0.30 9.53 -3.82
C ILE A 82 -1.21 10.56 -4.48
N ASP A 83 -2.03 10.13 -5.43
CA ASP A 83 -2.93 11.02 -6.15
C ASP A 83 -3.93 11.69 -5.20
N ALA A 84 -4.47 10.91 -4.27
CA ALA A 84 -5.43 11.44 -3.28
C ALA A 84 -4.76 12.45 -2.35
N GLU A 85 -3.51 12.19 -1.92
CA GLU A 85 -2.81 13.11 -1.04
C GLU A 85 -2.35 14.38 -1.76
N HIS A 86 -2.02 14.29 -3.04
CA HIS A 86 -1.78 15.51 -3.83
C HIS A 86 -3.04 16.37 -3.91
N LEU A 87 -4.19 15.75 -4.13
CA LEU A 87 -5.46 16.48 -4.15
C LEU A 87 -5.76 17.09 -2.77
N ALA A 88 -5.48 16.35 -1.70
CA ALA A 88 -5.65 16.87 -0.36
C ALA A 88 -4.80 18.12 -0.11
N SER A 89 -3.55 18.11 -0.60
CA SER A 89 -2.67 19.28 -0.51
C SER A 89 -3.28 20.47 -1.24
N GLU A 90 -3.80 20.26 -2.46
CA GLU A 90 -4.40 21.33 -3.24
C GLU A 90 -5.64 21.92 -2.56
N LEU A 91 -6.39 21.09 -1.84
CA LEU A 91 -7.60 21.52 -1.14
C LEU A 91 -7.34 22.01 0.30
N GLY A 92 -6.09 21.98 0.75
CA GLY A 92 -5.72 22.44 2.08
C GLY A 92 -6.08 21.46 3.19
N PHE A 93 -6.27 20.19 2.87
CA PHE A 93 -6.58 19.15 3.89
C PHE A 93 -5.28 18.57 4.43
N SER A 94 -5.35 18.06 5.67
CA SER A 94 -4.22 17.39 6.29
C SER A 94 -4.05 15.98 5.71
N HIS A 95 -2.85 15.43 5.89
CA HIS A 95 -2.51 14.09 5.43
C HIS A 95 -2.52 13.10 6.58
N PRO A 96 -2.78 11.81 6.29
CA PRO A 96 -2.78 10.80 7.36
C PRO A 96 -1.39 10.57 7.96
N TYR A 97 -0.34 10.81 7.19
CA TYR A 97 1.05 10.73 7.65
C TYR A 97 1.93 11.56 6.71
N SER A 98 3.16 11.78 7.11
CA SER A 98 4.11 12.58 6.34
C SER A 98 4.83 11.73 5.30
N SER A 99 5.03 12.26 4.11
CA SER A 99 5.81 11.61 3.06
C SER A 99 6.36 12.65 2.11
N PRO A 100 7.62 12.50 1.66
CA PRO A 100 8.18 13.39 0.63
C PRO A 100 7.36 13.43 -0.65
N LEU A 101 6.53 12.40 -0.87
CA LEU A 101 5.71 12.33 -2.08
C LEU A 101 4.63 13.40 -2.14
N TRP A 102 4.22 13.96 -0.99
CA TRP A 102 3.23 15.03 -0.95
C TRP A 102 3.62 16.18 -0.02
N ASP A 103 4.69 16.06 0.76
CA ASP A 103 5.15 17.12 1.67
C ASP A 103 6.13 18.07 1.01
N GLU A 104 6.46 17.87 -0.25
CA GLU A 104 7.51 18.61 -0.96
C GLU A 104 7.23 20.10 -1.04
N ASP A 105 5.98 20.51 -0.96
CA ASP A 105 5.59 21.91 -1.06
C ASP A 105 5.71 22.68 0.24
N LYS A 106 6.09 22.00 1.30
CA LYS A 106 6.28 22.64 2.60
C LYS A 106 7.65 23.28 2.64
N LYS A 107 7.65 24.56 2.72
CA LYS A 107 8.89 25.33 2.74
C LYS A 107 8.94 26.26 3.93
#